data_f679c5be5e3c08bc54f1ceb622d87fd2
#
_entry.id   f679c5be5e3c08bc54f1ceb622d87fd2
#
_cell.length_a   1.000
_cell.length_b   1.000
_cell.length_c   1.000
_cell.angle_alpha   90.00
_cell.angle_beta   90.00
_cell.angle_gamma   90.00
#
_symmetry.space_group_name_H-M   'P 1'
#
loop_
_entity.id
_entity.type
_entity.pdbx_description
1 polymer ?
#
loop_
_entity_poly.entity_id
_entity_poly.type
_entity_poly.pdbx_seq_one_letter_code
_entity_poly.pdbx_strand_id
1 'polypeptide(L)'
;MSVPASALLQTPGYLVADARGRVVGRVECPMYGTQPDVPDALSVRRGIFGRRRRLVPAEAIDQIDGSSGVVGLRVERDTLRSFL
;
A
#
# COMPACT_ATOMS: atom_id res chain seq x y z
N MET A 1 -2.68 -2.00 16.15
CA MET A 1 -3.72 -2.84 15.57
C MET A 1 -3.43 -3.02 14.09
N SER A 2 -3.43 -4.25 13.62
CA SER A 2 -3.14 -4.51 12.21
C SER A 2 -4.43 -4.51 11.40
N VAL A 3 -4.28 -4.18 10.11
CA VAL A 3 -5.39 -4.17 9.17
C VAL A 3 -5.67 -5.61 8.75
N PRO A 4 -6.95 -6.04 8.68
CA PRO A 4 -7.23 -7.39 8.20
C PRO A 4 -6.83 -7.57 6.75
N ALA A 5 -6.34 -8.77 6.42
CA ALA A 5 -5.86 -9.06 5.06
C ALA A 5 -6.93 -8.80 4.00
N SER A 6 -8.20 -9.08 4.33
CA SER A 6 -9.31 -8.87 3.38
C SER A 6 -9.47 -7.40 2.99
N ALA A 7 -9.07 -6.47 3.85
CA ALA A 7 -9.17 -5.05 3.53
C ALA A 7 -8.20 -4.64 2.42
N LEU A 8 -7.09 -5.37 2.25
CA LEU A 8 -6.13 -5.08 1.18
C LEU A 8 -6.74 -5.33 -0.20
N LEU A 9 -7.72 -6.22 -0.30
CA LEU A 9 -8.36 -6.53 -1.58
C LEU A 9 -9.21 -5.39 -2.12
N GLN A 10 -9.57 -4.43 -1.27
CA GLN A 10 -10.41 -3.30 -1.66
C GLN A 10 -9.62 -2.07 -2.10
N THR A 11 -8.30 -2.12 -2.01
CA THR A 11 -7.46 -0.94 -2.16
C THR A 11 -6.98 -0.59 -3.56
N PRO A 12 -7.10 -1.42 -4.61
CA PRO A 12 -6.62 -1.01 -5.94
C PRO A 12 -7.16 0.37 -6.33
N GLY A 13 -6.26 1.26 -6.75
CA GLY A 13 -6.59 2.63 -7.09
C GLY A 13 -6.56 3.61 -5.93
N TYR A 14 -6.47 3.15 -4.71
CA TYR A 14 -6.44 4.04 -3.53
C TYR A 14 -5.14 4.82 -3.49
N LEU A 15 -5.22 6.06 -3.01
CA LEU A 15 -4.05 6.88 -2.75
C LEU A 15 -3.35 6.37 -1.49
N VAL A 16 -2.02 6.33 -1.53
CA VAL A 16 -1.23 5.92 -0.38
C VAL A 16 -0.48 7.13 0.16
N ALA A 17 -0.69 7.42 1.44
CA ALA A 17 -0.01 8.51 2.14
C ALA A 17 0.83 7.93 3.28
N ASP A 18 2.05 8.44 3.44
CA ASP A 18 2.96 7.96 4.47
C ASP A 18 2.67 8.60 5.84
N ALA A 19 3.48 8.25 6.84
CA ALA A 19 3.29 8.73 8.21
C ALA A 19 3.38 10.25 8.34
N ARG A 20 4.02 10.90 7.39
CA ARG A 20 4.14 12.37 7.36
C ARG A 20 3.11 13.03 6.46
N GLY A 21 2.18 12.26 5.92
CA GLY A 21 1.16 12.78 5.02
C GLY A 21 1.62 12.98 3.58
N ARG A 22 2.82 12.49 3.24
CA ARG A 22 3.33 12.62 1.87
C ARG A 22 2.78 11.52 0.99
N VAL A 23 2.51 11.84 -0.26
CA VAL A 23 2.00 10.87 -1.21
C VAL A 23 3.09 9.87 -1.59
N VAL A 24 2.78 8.58 -1.45
CA VAL A 24 3.64 7.49 -1.91
C VAL A 24 3.30 7.13 -3.36
N GLY A 25 2.02 7.07 -3.67
CA GLY A 25 1.52 6.69 -4.98
C GLY A 25 0.11 6.16 -4.88
N ARG A 26 -0.26 5.32 -5.85
CA ARG A 26 -1.55 4.65 -5.86
C ARG A 26 -1.36 3.14 -5.88
N VAL A 27 -2.26 2.45 -5.21
CA VAL A 27 -2.23 0.99 -5.15
C VAL A 27 -2.53 0.43 -6.53
N GLU A 28 -1.65 -0.45 -7.01
CA GLU A 28 -1.90 -1.23 -8.24
C GLU A 28 -2.66 -2.50 -7.93
N CYS A 29 -2.11 -3.29 -7.04
CA CYS A 29 -2.70 -4.58 -6.69
C CYS A 29 -2.17 -5.07 -5.35
N PRO A 30 -2.94 -5.94 -4.67
CA PRO A 30 -2.42 -6.67 -3.52
C PRO A 30 -1.37 -7.68 -3.97
N MET A 31 -0.45 -8.00 -3.08
CA MET A 31 0.60 -8.98 -3.33
C MET A 31 0.53 -10.09 -2.31
N TYR A 32 0.90 -11.28 -2.75
CA TYR A 32 0.81 -12.51 -1.97
C TYR A 32 2.22 -13.05 -1.78
N GLY A 33 2.68 -13.11 -0.54
CA GLY A 33 4.02 -13.59 -0.22
C GLY A 33 4.04 -15.02 0.26
N THR A 34 3.39 -15.27 1.39
CA THR A 34 3.49 -16.57 2.05
C THR A 34 2.31 -17.50 1.75
N GLN A 35 1.14 -16.94 1.47
CA GLN A 35 -0.07 -17.74 1.20
C GLN A 35 -0.70 -17.26 -0.10
N PRO A 36 -1.19 -18.18 -0.95
CA PRO A 36 -1.67 -17.79 -2.28
C PRO A 36 -3.00 -17.04 -2.27
N ASP A 37 -3.76 -17.10 -1.19
CA ASP A 37 -5.09 -16.47 -1.10
C ASP A 37 -5.20 -15.43 0.02
N VAL A 38 -4.09 -15.12 0.69
CA VAL A 38 -4.07 -14.11 1.75
C VAL A 38 -3.05 -13.04 1.39
N PRO A 39 -3.48 -11.83 0.99
CA PRO A 39 -2.54 -10.78 0.65
C PRO A 39 -1.81 -10.26 1.89
N ASP A 40 -0.52 -10.03 1.76
CA ASP A 40 0.31 -9.55 2.86
C ASP A 40 1.06 -8.26 2.52
N ALA A 41 0.87 -7.72 1.34
CA ALA A 41 1.49 -6.47 0.92
C ALA A 41 0.70 -5.83 -0.22
N LEU A 42 1.05 -4.58 -0.52
CA LEU A 42 0.49 -3.85 -1.66
C LEU A 42 1.62 -3.42 -2.58
N SER A 43 1.39 -3.53 -3.88
CA SER A 43 2.23 -2.90 -4.88
C SER A 43 1.70 -1.50 -5.13
N VAL A 44 2.53 -0.49 -4.90
CA VAL A 44 2.14 0.91 -5.02
C VAL A 44 2.94 1.54 -6.15
N ARG A 45 2.21 2.08 -7.11
CA ARG A 45 2.80 2.71 -8.28
C ARG A 45 2.95 4.20 -8.05
N ARG A 46 4.15 4.71 -8.30
CA ARG A 46 4.44 6.13 -8.16
C ARG A 46 4.21 6.85 -9.48
N GLY A 47 3.21 7.74 -9.49
CA GLY A 47 2.92 8.58 -10.64
C GLY A 47 2.27 7.83 -11.80
N ILE A 48 1.83 8.59 -12.81
CA ILE A 48 1.12 8.04 -13.97
C ILE A 48 2.09 7.36 -14.94
N PHE A 49 3.27 7.93 -15.10
CA PHE A 49 4.28 7.42 -16.00
C PHE A 49 5.41 6.69 -15.28
N GLY A 50 5.30 6.54 -13.96
CA GLY A 50 6.33 5.91 -13.16
C GLY A 50 6.40 4.42 -13.41
N ARG A 51 7.61 3.92 -13.66
CA ARG A 51 7.87 2.48 -13.74
C ARG A 51 8.23 1.91 -12.39
N ARG A 52 8.56 2.79 -11.45
CA ARG A 52 8.97 2.34 -10.13
C ARG A 52 7.76 2.02 -9.28
N ARG A 53 7.87 0.92 -8.60
CA ARG A 53 6.86 0.48 -7.65
C ARG A 53 7.50 0.35 -6.28
N ARG A 54 6.70 0.60 -5.27
CA ARG A 54 7.11 0.38 -3.89
C ARG A 54 6.30 -0.73 -3.29
N LEU A 55 6.97 -1.57 -2.51
CA LEU A 55 6.31 -2.62 -1.77
C LEU A 55 5.88 -2.07 -0.41
N VAL A 56 4.60 -2.17 -0.12
CA VAL A 56 4.05 -1.76 1.17
C VAL A 56 3.58 -3.00 1.90
N PRO A 57 4.36 -3.50 2.88
CA PRO A 57 3.91 -4.65 3.64
C PRO A 57 2.71 -4.29 4.52
N ALA A 58 1.88 -5.26 4.82
CA ALA A 58 0.68 -5.05 5.62
C ALA A 58 1.00 -4.41 6.98
N GLU A 59 2.14 -4.76 7.56
CA GLU A 59 2.56 -4.22 8.86
C GLU A 59 2.82 -2.71 8.82
N ALA A 60 3.10 -2.16 7.65
CA ALA A 60 3.34 -0.73 7.49
C ALA A 60 2.05 0.08 7.37
N ILE A 61 0.92 -0.59 7.24
CA ILE A 61 -0.37 0.07 7.06
C ILE A 61 -0.98 0.38 8.43
N ASP A 62 -1.29 1.66 8.65
CA ASP A 62 -1.96 2.10 9.85
C ASP A 62 -3.48 1.99 9.71
N GLN A 63 -4.02 2.47 8.60
CA GLN A 63 -5.45 2.39 8.36
C GLN A 63 -5.76 2.41 6.86
N ILE A 64 -6.92 1.87 6.51
CA ILE A 64 -7.48 1.94 5.17
C ILE A 64 -8.83 2.61 5.30
N ASP A 65 -8.99 3.77 4.67
CA ASP A 65 -10.23 4.51 4.67
C ASP A 65 -10.95 4.32 3.34
N GLY A 66 -11.97 3.47 3.35
CA GLY A 66 -12.73 3.17 2.14
C GLY A 66 -13.57 4.34 1.64
N SER A 67 -13.97 5.25 2.54
CA SER A 67 -14.81 6.37 2.14
C SER A 67 -14.03 7.43 1.38
N SER A 68 -12.77 7.65 1.73
CA SER A 68 -11.91 8.60 1.02
C SER A 68 -11.01 7.96 -0.01
N GLY A 69 -10.86 6.64 0.01
CA GLY A 69 -9.96 5.93 -0.89
C GLY A 69 -8.50 6.18 -0.57
N VAL A 70 -8.16 6.17 0.71
CA VAL A 70 -6.79 6.46 1.16
C VAL A 70 -6.28 5.34 2.05
N VAL A 71 -5.06 4.91 1.79
CA VAL A 71 -4.30 4.00 2.65
C VAL A 71 -3.29 4.84 3.41
N GLY A 72 -3.39 4.88 4.74
CA GLY A 72 -2.46 5.60 5.59
C GLY A 72 -1.42 4.67 6.17
N LEU A 73 -0.15 5.05 6.07
CA LEU A 73 0.97 4.25 6.56
C LEU A 73 1.46 4.77 7.90
N ARG A 74 2.07 3.86 8.68
CA ARG A 74 2.72 4.21 9.94
C ARG A 74 4.21 4.48 9.77
N VAL A 75 4.74 4.34 8.56
CA VAL A 75 6.15 4.55 8.24
C VAL A 75 6.30 5.65 7.21
N GLU A 76 7.52 6.19 7.09
CA GLU A 76 7.83 7.19 6.08
C GLU A 76 8.09 6.50 4.75
N ARG A 77 7.72 7.18 3.65
CA ARG A 77 7.83 6.59 2.30
C ARG A 77 9.24 6.20 1.93
N ASP A 78 10.25 6.89 2.48
CA ASP A 78 11.65 6.63 2.16
C ASP A 78 12.16 5.31 2.75
N THR A 79 11.41 4.72 3.67
CA THR A 79 11.75 3.42 4.25
C THR A 79 11.19 2.26 3.44
N LEU A 80 10.35 2.52 2.45
CA LEU A 80 9.71 1.47 1.67
C LEU A 80 10.65 0.98 0.57
N ARG A 81 10.62 -0.33 0.31
CA ARG A 81 11.39 -0.93 -0.76
C ARG A 81 10.84 -0.55 -2.12
N SER A 82 11.75 -0.20 -3.04
CA SER A 82 11.40 -0.01 -4.44
C SER A 82 11.66 -1.28 -5.22
N PHE A 83 10.84 -1.54 -6.23
CA PHE A 83 11.06 -2.64 -7.16
C PHE A 83 10.40 -2.28 -8.49
N LEU A 84 10.75 -3.04 -9.49
CA LEU A 84 10.17 -2.85 -10.83
C LEU A 84 9.04 -3.85 -11.08
#